data_23e862c44cb9562e3578696641c1f25a
#
_entry.id   23e862c44cb9562e3578696641c1f25a
#
_cell.length_a   1.000
_cell.length_b   1.000
_cell.length_c   1.000
_cell.angle_alpha   90.00
_cell.angle_beta   90.00
_cell.angle_gamma   90.00
#
_symmetry.space_group_name_H-M   'P 1'
#
loop_
_entity.id
_entity.type
_entity.pdbx_description
1 polymer ?
#
loop_
_entity_poly.entity_id
_entity_poly.type
_entity_poly.pdbx_seq_one_letter_code
_entity_poly.pdbx_strand_id
1 'polypeptide(L)'
;MHIPTEMVYIFLKNWGVKQGKEYNGFSEIQVNSCSRCGICINTCQLNTSCNINDTQPVYFLRRLRNHEEYAQQAENCLMCGRCEDSCPVGINLNAIRQSKRPDILRVTKDTYAYVPQPEVKPAKVAYFAGCMSHLTPGIIKSMQQIFEKAKADYTFIDEQAGVCCGRPLALSGNWKAAQVIMDKNLQMIDASQADILVTSCPICYKTFKEDYLLNIKIMHHTEYI
;
A
#
# COMPACT_ATOMS: atom_id res chain seq x y z
N MET A 1 -18.32 3.04 18.83
CA MET A 1 -19.18 2.07 18.11
C MET A 1 -18.25 1.08 17.46
N HIS A 2 -18.09 -0.11 18.05
CA HIS A 2 -17.21 -1.15 17.50
C HIS A 2 -17.92 -1.76 16.28
N ILE A 3 -17.32 -1.62 15.08
CA ILE A 3 -17.77 -2.38 13.92
C ILE A 3 -17.26 -3.80 14.11
N PRO A 4 -18.12 -4.83 14.14
CA PRO A 4 -17.66 -6.20 14.31
C PRO A 4 -16.67 -6.58 13.19
N THR A 5 -15.62 -7.30 13.56
CA THR A 5 -14.54 -7.77 12.67
C THR A 5 -15.10 -8.52 11.44
N GLU A 6 -16.25 -9.17 11.59
CA GLU A 6 -16.97 -9.83 10.49
C GLU A 6 -17.48 -8.87 9.42
N MET A 7 -17.95 -7.66 9.78
CA MET A 7 -18.38 -6.66 8.80
C MET A 7 -17.21 -6.08 8.00
N VAL A 8 -16.07 -5.88 8.65
CA VAL A 8 -14.83 -5.47 8.01
C VAL A 8 -14.37 -6.56 7.02
N TYR A 9 -14.46 -7.82 7.42
CA TYR A 9 -14.11 -8.97 6.57
C TYR A 9 -15.02 -9.08 5.35
N ILE A 10 -16.33 -8.88 5.51
CA ILE A 10 -17.31 -8.90 4.40
C ILE A 10 -17.06 -7.72 3.44
N PHE A 11 -16.71 -6.55 3.96
CA PHE A 11 -16.41 -5.37 3.13
C PHE A 11 -15.11 -5.56 2.34
N LEU A 12 -14.04 -6.05 2.97
CA LEU A 12 -12.76 -6.35 2.32
C LEU A 12 -12.90 -7.50 1.31
N LYS A 13 -13.69 -8.54 1.63
CA LYS A 13 -13.98 -9.65 0.72
C LYS A 13 -14.80 -9.18 -0.49
N ASN A 14 -15.74 -8.28 -0.29
CA ASN A 14 -16.51 -7.66 -1.36
C ASN A 14 -15.68 -6.63 -2.13
N TRP A 15 -14.74 -5.93 -1.49
CA TRP A 15 -13.82 -4.99 -2.14
C TRP A 15 -12.82 -5.71 -3.04
N GLY A 16 -12.22 -6.81 -2.58
CA GLY A 16 -11.34 -7.66 -3.40
C GLY A 16 -12.07 -8.35 -4.57
N VAL A 17 -13.33 -8.77 -4.37
CA VAL A 17 -14.18 -9.38 -5.41
C VAL A 17 -14.69 -8.31 -6.39
N LYS A 18 -15.03 -7.12 -5.93
CA LYS A 18 -15.42 -6.00 -6.80
C LYS A 18 -14.26 -5.56 -7.70
N GLN A 19 -13.03 -5.52 -7.19
CA GLN A 19 -11.87 -5.15 -7.99
C GLN A 19 -11.58 -6.14 -9.14
N GLY A 20 -11.83 -7.44 -8.97
CA GLY A 20 -11.56 -8.44 -10.02
C GLY A 20 -12.52 -8.45 -11.20
N LYS A 21 -13.79 -8.08 -11.01
CA LYS A 21 -14.83 -8.14 -12.08
C LYS A 21 -15.34 -6.78 -12.55
N GLU A 22 -15.45 -5.78 -11.68
CA GLU A 22 -15.91 -4.43 -12.06
C GLU A 22 -14.79 -3.54 -12.63
N TYR A 23 -13.51 -3.86 -12.37
CA TYR A 23 -12.37 -3.08 -12.88
C TYR A 23 -12.26 -3.09 -14.40
N ASN A 24 -12.72 -4.13 -15.09
CA ASN A 24 -12.62 -4.17 -16.55
C ASN A 24 -13.51 -3.13 -17.23
N GLY A 25 -14.74 -2.94 -16.78
CA GLY A 25 -15.63 -1.89 -17.31
C GLY A 25 -15.23 -0.48 -16.87
N PHE A 26 -14.86 -0.30 -15.59
CA PHE A 26 -14.45 1.00 -15.06
C PHE A 26 -13.11 1.48 -15.64
N SER A 27 -12.17 0.56 -15.86
CA SER A 27 -10.88 0.89 -16.49
C SER A 27 -11.05 1.33 -17.94
N GLU A 28 -11.97 0.76 -18.68
CA GLU A 28 -12.22 1.10 -20.08
C GLU A 28 -12.81 2.51 -20.23
N ILE A 29 -13.78 2.87 -19.38
CA ILE A 29 -14.33 4.23 -19.31
C ILE A 29 -13.23 5.23 -18.98
N GLN A 30 -12.39 4.98 -17.99
CA GLN A 30 -11.29 5.86 -17.61
C GLN A 30 -10.22 5.98 -18.69
N VAL A 31 -9.85 4.89 -19.34
CA VAL A 31 -8.90 4.92 -20.47
C VAL A 31 -9.42 5.80 -21.59
N ASN A 32 -10.73 5.75 -21.89
CA ASN A 32 -11.36 6.55 -22.92
C ASN A 32 -11.55 8.02 -22.53
N SER A 33 -11.60 8.34 -21.22
CA SER A 33 -11.69 9.72 -20.72
C SER A 33 -10.39 10.51 -20.85
N CYS A 34 -9.28 9.88 -21.21
CA CYS A 34 -7.97 10.55 -21.36
C CYS A 34 -8.01 11.64 -22.45
N SER A 35 -7.84 12.91 -22.04
CA SER A 35 -7.77 14.07 -22.94
C SER A 35 -6.47 14.19 -23.73
N ARG A 36 -5.48 13.31 -23.47
CA ARG A 36 -4.14 13.31 -24.09
C ARG A 36 -3.34 14.61 -23.88
N CYS A 37 -3.59 15.32 -22.79
CA CYS A 37 -2.94 16.60 -22.47
C CYS A 37 -1.43 16.49 -22.22
N GLY A 38 -0.91 15.27 -21.90
CA GLY A 38 0.52 15.03 -21.70
C GLY A 38 1.08 15.45 -20.34
N ILE A 39 0.32 16.07 -19.45
CA ILE A 39 0.78 16.52 -18.11
C ILE A 39 1.45 15.38 -17.34
N CYS A 40 0.87 14.20 -17.37
CA CYS A 40 1.40 13.01 -16.71
C CYS A 40 2.79 12.56 -17.23
N ILE A 41 3.20 12.97 -18.42
CA ILE A 41 4.54 12.67 -18.96
C ILE A 41 5.59 13.46 -18.19
N ASN A 42 5.34 14.75 -17.99
CA ASN A 42 6.29 15.66 -17.31
C ASN A 42 6.44 15.35 -15.82
N THR A 43 5.42 14.73 -15.20
CA THR A 43 5.46 14.31 -13.79
C THR A 43 6.00 12.89 -13.60
N CYS A 44 6.14 12.11 -14.66
CA CYS A 44 6.64 10.74 -14.60
C CYS A 44 8.13 10.72 -14.29
N GLN A 45 8.49 10.15 -13.14
CA GLN A 45 9.88 10.10 -12.67
C GLN A 45 10.78 9.24 -13.57
N LEU A 46 10.25 8.17 -14.14
CA LEU A 46 10.99 7.31 -15.08
C LEU A 46 11.33 8.06 -16.37
N ASN A 47 10.44 8.93 -16.84
CA ASN A 47 10.68 9.76 -18.01
C ASN A 47 11.69 10.88 -17.70
N THR A 48 11.49 11.62 -16.63
CA THR A 48 12.27 12.83 -16.32
C THR A 48 13.67 12.52 -15.79
N SER A 49 13.84 11.44 -15.04
CA SER A 49 15.10 11.12 -14.35
C SER A 49 15.87 9.95 -14.98
N CYS A 50 15.17 9.04 -15.68
CA CYS A 50 15.76 7.81 -16.20
C CYS A 50 15.71 7.70 -17.73
N ASN A 51 15.10 8.64 -18.45
CA ASN A 51 14.86 8.62 -19.90
C ASN A 51 14.15 7.34 -20.40
N ILE A 52 13.35 6.71 -19.53
CA ILE A 52 12.58 5.52 -19.90
C ILE A 52 11.23 5.96 -20.46
N ASN A 53 11.14 6.06 -21.78
CA ASN A 53 9.96 6.59 -22.47
C ASN A 53 8.82 5.59 -22.60
N ASP A 54 9.11 4.29 -22.63
CA ASP A 54 8.10 3.24 -22.88
C ASP A 54 7.06 3.10 -21.77
N THR A 55 7.37 3.57 -20.56
CA THR A 55 6.47 3.49 -19.40
C THR A 55 5.60 4.73 -19.23
N GLN A 56 5.70 5.71 -20.12
CA GLN A 56 4.94 6.96 -19.98
C GLN A 56 3.42 6.71 -19.89
N PRO A 57 2.74 7.39 -18.94
CA PRO A 57 1.34 7.10 -18.67
C PRO A 57 0.40 7.24 -19.88
N VAL A 58 0.60 8.28 -20.69
CA VAL A 58 -0.24 8.52 -21.87
C VAL A 58 -0.06 7.45 -22.94
N TYR A 59 1.17 6.94 -23.12
CA TYR A 59 1.42 5.87 -24.07
C TYR A 59 0.86 4.54 -23.61
N PHE A 60 0.93 4.26 -22.32
CA PHE A 60 0.29 3.10 -21.72
C PHE A 60 -1.22 3.12 -21.97
N LEU A 61 -1.90 4.24 -21.70
CA LEU A 61 -3.32 4.39 -21.97
C LEU A 61 -3.67 4.28 -23.46
N ARG A 62 -2.80 4.80 -24.33
CA ARG A 62 -2.98 4.66 -25.78
C ARG A 62 -2.90 3.20 -26.22
N ARG A 63 -1.91 2.45 -25.74
CA ARG A 63 -1.78 1.01 -26.04
C ARG A 63 -2.99 0.23 -25.57
N LEU A 64 -3.48 0.48 -24.36
CA LEU A 64 -4.71 -0.14 -23.86
C LEU A 64 -5.91 0.14 -24.77
N ARG A 65 -6.07 1.39 -25.22
CA ARG A 65 -7.17 1.79 -26.11
C ARG A 65 -7.09 1.12 -27.47
N ASN A 66 -5.89 0.95 -27.99
CA ASN A 66 -5.65 0.37 -29.30
C ASN A 66 -5.53 -1.16 -29.27
N HIS A 67 -5.71 -1.79 -28.12
CA HIS A 67 -5.48 -3.23 -27.91
C HIS A 67 -4.06 -3.69 -28.30
N GLU A 68 -3.07 -2.78 -28.15
CA GLU A 68 -1.66 -3.08 -28.36
C GLU A 68 -1.05 -3.79 -27.13
N GLU A 69 0.12 -4.44 -27.29
CA GLU A 69 0.87 -5.04 -26.21
C GLU A 69 1.28 -3.98 -25.17
N TYR A 70 1.02 -4.24 -23.89
CA TYR A 70 1.21 -3.28 -22.79
C TYR A 70 1.85 -3.87 -21.51
N ALA A 71 2.09 -5.18 -21.46
CA ALA A 71 2.55 -5.86 -20.25
C ALA A 71 3.81 -5.23 -19.68
N GLN A 72 4.82 -5.01 -20.52
CA GLN A 72 6.07 -4.39 -20.10
C GLN A 72 5.88 -2.98 -19.52
N GLN A 73 4.99 -2.17 -20.10
CA GLN A 73 4.70 -0.81 -19.60
C GLN A 73 3.97 -0.84 -18.26
N ALA A 74 3.15 -1.85 -18.03
CA ALA A 74 2.50 -2.04 -16.74
C ALA A 74 3.52 -2.48 -15.67
N GLU A 75 4.42 -3.40 -16.01
CA GLU A 75 5.44 -3.96 -15.11
C GLU A 75 6.49 -2.94 -14.69
N ASN A 76 7.05 -2.20 -15.64
CA ASN A 76 8.17 -1.29 -15.38
C ASN A 76 7.76 -0.02 -14.63
N CYS A 77 6.49 0.21 -14.35
CA CYS A 77 6.02 1.38 -13.62
C CYS A 77 6.36 1.30 -12.12
N LEU A 78 6.89 2.38 -11.54
CA LEU A 78 7.20 2.49 -10.11
C LEU A 78 5.95 2.59 -9.21
N MET A 79 4.75 2.74 -9.77
CA MET A 79 3.49 2.92 -9.03
C MET A 79 3.52 4.07 -8.01
N CYS A 80 4.29 5.14 -8.31
CA CYS A 80 4.51 6.26 -7.40
C CYS A 80 3.32 7.23 -7.25
N GLY A 81 2.31 7.16 -8.14
CA GLY A 81 1.09 7.96 -8.09
C GLY A 81 1.17 9.36 -8.69
N ARG A 82 2.35 9.94 -8.94
CA ARG A 82 2.49 11.33 -9.41
C ARG A 82 1.68 11.68 -10.66
N CYS A 83 1.60 10.74 -11.61
CA CYS A 83 0.81 10.94 -12.83
C CYS A 83 -0.70 10.97 -12.59
N GLU A 84 -1.15 10.30 -11.53
CA GLU A 84 -2.54 10.26 -11.09
C GLU A 84 -2.93 11.59 -10.42
N ASP A 85 -2.11 12.04 -9.45
CA ASP A 85 -2.30 13.31 -8.74
C ASP A 85 -2.28 14.51 -9.69
N SER A 86 -1.52 14.42 -10.80
CA SER A 86 -1.43 15.49 -11.81
C SER A 86 -2.48 15.41 -12.91
N CYS A 87 -3.31 14.36 -12.95
CA CYS A 87 -4.28 14.16 -14.02
C CYS A 87 -5.49 15.08 -13.89
N PRO A 88 -5.74 16.03 -14.84
CA PRO A 88 -6.84 16.98 -14.72
C PRO A 88 -8.22 16.34 -14.86
N VAL A 89 -8.29 15.12 -15.40
CA VAL A 89 -9.55 14.36 -15.53
C VAL A 89 -9.66 13.22 -14.52
N GLY A 90 -8.73 13.15 -13.54
CA GLY A 90 -8.81 12.23 -12.42
C GLY A 90 -8.71 10.74 -12.78
N ILE A 91 -7.90 10.38 -13.78
CA ILE A 91 -7.71 8.96 -14.17
C ILE A 91 -6.89 8.26 -13.09
N ASN A 92 -7.42 7.17 -12.54
CA ASN A 92 -6.71 6.32 -11.60
C ASN A 92 -5.72 5.39 -12.35
N LEU A 93 -4.58 5.96 -12.75
CA LEU A 93 -3.55 5.29 -13.54
C LEU A 93 -2.90 4.13 -12.80
N ASN A 94 -2.73 4.24 -11.48
CA ASN A 94 -2.16 3.16 -10.68
C ASN A 94 -3.09 1.95 -10.64
N ALA A 95 -4.37 2.16 -10.40
CA ALA A 95 -5.33 1.07 -10.38
C ALA A 95 -5.44 0.38 -11.74
N ILE A 96 -5.45 1.16 -12.85
CA ILE A 96 -5.46 0.59 -14.20
C ILE A 96 -4.20 -0.24 -14.45
N ARG A 97 -3.00 0.27 -14.11
CA ARG A 97 -1.75 -0.46 -14.29
C ARG A 97 -1.71 -1.73 -13.44
N GLN A 98 -2.16 -1.64 -12.20
CA GLN A 98 -2.21 -2.77 -11.29
C GLN A 98 -3.12 -3.89 -11.81
N SER A 99 -4.30 -3.55 -12.36
CA SER A 99 -5.22 -4.53 -12.95
C SER A 99 -4.68 -5.20 -14.22
N LYS A 100 -3.67 -4.60 -14.85
CA LYS A 100 -3.04 -5.08 -16.08
C LYS A 100 -1.67 -5.71 -15.85
N ARG A 101 -1.16 -5.70 -14.63
CA ARG A 101 0.05 -6.45 -14.28
C ARG A 101 -0.25 -7.94 -14.27
N PRO A 102 0.54 -8.76 -14.96
CA PRO A 102 0.52 -10.19 -14.74
C PRO A 102 0.91 -10.46 -13.27
N ASP A 103 0.46 -11.56 -12.71
CA ASP A 103 0.87 -12.02 -11.37
C ASP A 103 2.34 -12.48 -11.40
N ILE A 104 3.25 -11.49 -11.46
CA ILE A 104 4.69 -11.71 -11.70
C ILE A 104 5.37 -12.25 -10.44
N LEU A 105 4.94 -11.79 -9.29
CA LEU A 105 5.43 -12.33 -8.04
C LEU A 105 4.66 -13.63 -7.77
N ARG A 106 5.13 -14.71 -8.34
CA ARG A 106 4.91 -16.04 -7.76
C ARG A 106 5.61 -16.04 -6.41
N VAL A 107 4.98 -15.38 -5.44
CA VAL A 107 5.41 -15.41 -4.06
C VAL A 107 5.28 -16.85 -3.64
N THR A 108 6.38 -17.55 -3.61
CA THR A 108 6.48 -18.81 -2.89
C THR A 108 6.13 -18.50 -1.43
N LYS A 109 5.51 -19.43 -0.73
CA LYS A 109 5.11 -19.27 0.69
C LYS A 109 6.22 -18.68 1.57
N ASP A 110 7.47 -18.78 1.15
CA ASP A 110 8.66 -18.41 1.91
C ASP A 110 9.16 -16.99 1.67
N THR A 111 8.76 -16.32 0.58
CA THR A 111 9.29 -14.99 0.20
C THR A 111 8.78 -13.88 1.10
N TYR A 112 7.58 -14.03 1.68
CA TYR A 112 6.97 -13.11 2.65
C TYR A 112 6.41 -13.91 3.83
N ALA A 113 7.26 -14.74 4.44
CA ALA A 113 6.90 -15.47 5.64
C ALA A 113 6.46 -14.47 6.71
N TYR A 114 5.22 -14.62 7.16
CA TYR A 114 4.75 -13.85 8.30
C TYR A 114 5.41 -14.40 9.56
N VAL A 115 6.19 -13.56 10.23
CA VAL A 115 6.81 -13.91 11.50
C VAL A 115 5.79 -13.71 12.61
N PRO A 116 5.43 -14.77 13.36
CA PRO A 116 4.55 -14.61 14.51
C PRO A 116 5.17 -13.62 15.49
N GLN A 117 4.40 -12.65 15.91
CA GLN A 117 4.81 -11.75 16.99
C GLN A 117 4.44 -12.34 18.34
N PRO A 118 5.16 -12.00 19.42
CA PRO A 118 4.73 -12.33 20.76
C PRO A 118 3.36 -11.70 21.04
N GLU A 119 2.74 -12.12 22.13
CA GLU A 119 1.46 -11.58 22.57
C GLU A 119 1.55 -10.04 22.63
N VAL A 120 0.70 -9.37 21.87
CA VAL A 120 0.65 -7.91 21.82
C VAL A 120 -0.06 -7.42 23.09
N LYS A 121 0.61 -6.56 23.84
CA LYS A 121 0.01 -5.97 25.05
C LYS A 121 -0.85 -4.77 24.69
N PRO A 122 -2.02 -4.61 25.33
CA PRO A 122 -2.82 -3.40 25.16
C PRO A 122 -2.04 -2.14 25.58
N ALA A 123 -2.13 -1.09 24.77
CA ALA A 123 -1.50 0.21 25.04
C ALA A 123 -2.20 1.31 24.21
N LYS A 124 -2.05 2.58 24.61
CA LYS A 124 -2.68 3.70 23.89
C LYS A 124 -2.11 3.93 22.50
N VAL A 125 -0.85 3.56 22.31
CA VAL A 125 -0.12 3.74 21.04
C VAL A 125 0.40 2.38 20.58
N ALA A 126 0.02 1.98 19.38
CA ALA A 126 0.65 0.86 18.68
C ALA A 126 1.76 1.40 17.78
N TYR A 127 2.98 0.90 17.93
CA TYR A 127 4.09 1.22 17.03
C TYR A 127 4.33 0.08 16.06
N PHE A 128 4.23 0.37 14.77
CA PHE A 128 4.54 -0.53 13.67
C PHE A 128 5.74 0.04 12.90
N ALA A 129 6.91 -0.53 13.08
CA ALA A 129 8.11 -0.08 12.40
C ALA A 129 8.09 -0.37 10.90
N GLY A 130 7.63 -1.56 10.53
CA GLY A 130 7.61 -2.05 9.16
C GLY A 130 8.96 -2.61 8.70
N CYS A 131 8.92 -3.50 7.70
CA CYS A 131 10.07 -4.28 7.26
C CYS A 131 11.31 -3.42 6.88
N MET A 132 11.10 -2.26 6.26
CA MET A 132 12.23 -1.38 5.87
C MET A 132 12.90 -0.74 7.08
N SER A 133 12.16 -0.40 8.14
CA SER A 133 12.74 0.19 9.35
C SER A 133 13.57 -0.83 10.12
N HIS A 134 13.24 -2.11 10.06
CA HIS A 134 14.06 -3.18 10.63
C HIS A 134 15.42 -3.33 9.94
N LEU A 135 15.54 -2.92 8.67
CA LEU A 135 16.83 -2.83 7.98
C LEU A 135 17.64 -1.59 8.38
N THR A 136 17.01 -0.64 9.09
CA THR A 136 17.62 0.60 9.57
C THR A 136 17.42 0.75 11.08
N PRO A 137 18.09 -0.04 11.91
CA PRO A 137 17.81 -0.16 13.35
C PRO A 137 17.96 1.16 14.13
N GLY A 138 18.70 2.13 13.57
CA GLY A 138 18.80 3.48 14.14
C GLY A 138 17.47 4.20 14.28
N ILE A 139 16.55 4.02 13.31
CA ILE A 139 15.20 4.60 13.35
C ILE A 139 14.40 4.00 14.51
N ILE A 140 14.42 2.68 14.65
CA ILE A 140 13.71 1.97 15.72
C ILE A 140 14.20 2.42 17.09
N LYS A 141 15.55 2.43 17.30
CA LYS A 141 16.15 2.89 18.55
C LYS A 141 15.75 4.32 18.90
N SER A 142 15.76 5.21 17.92
CA SER A 142 15.37 6.61 18.13
C SER A 142 13.89 6.70 18.54
N MET A 143 13.00 5.94 17.90
CA MET A 143 11.58 5.92 18.25
C MET A 143 11.34 5.36 19.65
N GLN A 144 12.00 4.26 20.01
CA GLN A 144 11.91 3.71 21.38
C GLN A 144 12.36 4.74 22.42
N GLN A 145 13.49 5.44 22.19
CA GLN A 145 13.95 6.49 23.10
C GLN A 145 12.98 7.66 23.21
N ILE A 146 12.29 8.01 22.10
CA ILE A 146 11.26 9.06 22.10
C ILE A 146 10.09 8.63 22.96
N PHE A 147 9.57 7.42 22.76
CA PHE A 147 8.47 6.88 23.54
C PHE A 147 8.82 6.80 25.05
N GLU A 148 10.02 6.34 25.37
CA GLU A 148 10.51 6.25 26.75
C GLU A 148 10.63 7.64 27.41
N LYS A 149 11.25 8.62 26.72
CA LYS A 149 11.37 9.99 27.23
C LYS A 149 10.02 10.68 27.38
N ALA A 150 9.10 10.45 26.46
CA ALA A 150 7.74 10.95 26.54
C ALA A 150 6.88 10.22 27.58
N LYS A 151 7.38 9.12 28.17
CA LYS A 151 6.61 8.20 29.03
C LYS A 151 5.32 7.76 28.35
N ALA A 152 5.38 7.51 27.04
CA ALA A 152 4.24 7.09 26.26
C ALA A 152 3.83 5.66 26.65
N ASP A 153 2.52 5.44 26.79
CA ASP A 153 1.94 4.11 26.92
C ASP A 153 1.87 3.50 25.52
N TYR A 154 2.89 2.72 25.14
CA TYR A 154 3.00 2.15 23.80
C TYR A 154 3.30 0.66 23.79
N THR A 155 2.92 0.00 22.71
CA THR A 155 3.30 -1.39 22.39
C THR A 155 3.96 -1.43 21.02
N PHE A 156 5.08 -2.16 20.91
CA PHE A 156 5.79 -2.33 19.64
C PHE A 156 5.31 -3.63 18.99
N ILE A 157 4.35 -3.53 18.07
CA ILE A 157 3.60 -4.67 17.57
C ILE A 157 4.35 -5.57 16.58
N ASP A 158 5.43 -5.08 15.95
CA ASP A 158 6.31 -5.86 15.07
C ASP A 158 7.77 -5.90 15.57
N GLU A 159 7.97 -5.92 16.90
CA GLU A 159 9.27 -5.80 17.54
C GLU A 159 10.26 -6.89 17.13
N GLN A 160 9.81 -8.13 17.01
CA GLN A 160 10.70 -9.29 16.79
C GLN A 160 11.20 -9.41 15.36
N ALA A 161 10.44 -8.92 14.40
CA ALA A 161 10.87 -8.92 12.99
C ALA A 161 10.00 -7.95 12.18
N GLY A 162 10.58 -7.37 11.14
CA GLY A 162 9.87 -6.53 10.22
C GLY A 162 8.74 -7.27 9.51
N VAL A 163 7.51 -6.95 9.87
CA VAL A 163 6.32 -7.46 9.20
C VAL A 163 6.00 -6.57 8.00
N CYS A 164 5.59 -7.17 6.88
CA CYS A 164 5.20 -6.42 5.70
C CYS A 164 3.80 -5.82 5.85
N CYS A 165 3.62 -4.56 5.41
CA CYS A 165 2.28 -3.95 5.34
C CYS A 165 1.40 -4.50 4.20
N GLY A 166 1.92 -5.40 3.34
CA GLY A 166 1.20 -5.99 2.22
C GLY A 166 1.29 -5.21 0.90
N ARG A 167 1.71 -3.95 0.90
CA ARG A 167 1.71 -3.11 -0.30
C ARG A 167 2.54 -3.64 -1.46
N PRO A 168 3.75 -4.20 -1.31
CA PRO A 168 4.50 -4.75 -2.44
C PRO A 168 3.73 -5.85 -3.17
N LEU A 169 3.03 -6.71 -2.42
CA LEU A 169 2.19 -7.76 -2.97
C LEU A 169 0.96 -7.19 -3.69
N ALA A 170 0.29 -6.23 -3.07
CA ALA A 170 -0.85 -5.55 -3.66
C ALA A 170 -0.45 -4.85 -4.97
N LEU A 171 0.68 -4.12 -4.99
CA LEU A 171 1.19 -3.44 -6.19
C LEU A 171 1.63 -4.39 -7.29
N SER A 172 2.04 -5.61 -6.95
CA SER A 172 2.37 -6.66 -7.94
C SER A 172 1.15 -7.36 -8.54
N GLY A 173 -0.05 -7.09 -8.03
CA GLY A 173 -1.28 -7.77 -8.43
C GLY A 173 -1.64 -8.99 -7.57
N ASN A 174 -0.77 -9.41 -6.66
CA ASN A 174 -1.01 -10.56 -5.78
C ASN A 174 -1.86 -10.19 -4.56
N TRP A 175 -3.11 -9.82 -4.81
CA TRP A 175 -4.05 -9.37 -3.78
C TRP A 175 -4.37 -10.44 -2.73
N LYS A 176 -4.41 -11.72 -3.13
CA LYS A 176 -4.67 -12.80 -2.17
C LYS A 176 -3.59 -12.92 -1.11
N ALA A 177 -2.32 -12.85 -1.53
CA ALA A 177 -1.20 -12.87 -0.60
C ALA A 177 -1.12 -11.59 0.24
N ALA A 178 -1.40 -10.43 -0.37
CA ALA A 178 -1.48 -9.16 0.34
C ALA A 178 -2.55 -9.23 1.45
N GLN A 179 -3.73 -9.73 1.13
CA GLN A 179 -4.85 -9.86 2.07
C GLN A 179 -4.49 -10.72 3.28
N VAL A 180 -3.83 -11.86 3.08
CA VAL A 180 -3.39 -12.73 4.18
C VAL A 180 -2.49 -11.99 5.16
N ILE A 181 -1.57 -11.16 4.65
CA ILE A 181 -0.68 -10.35 5.49
C ILE A 181 -1.48 -9.24 6.19
N MET A 182 -2.36 -8.55 5.46
CA MET A 182 -3.18 -7.48 5.99
C MET A 182 -4.09 -7.97 7.12
N ASP A 183 -4.72 -9.13 6.97
CA ASP A 183 -5.58 -9.73 8.00
C ASP A 183 -4.80 -10.02 9.29
N LYS A 184 -3.57 -10.53 9.18
CA LYS A 184 -2.70 -10.76 10.34
C LYS A 184 -2.27 -9.46 11.02
N ASN A 185 -1.96 -8.43 10.23
CA ASN A 185 -1.63 -7.12 10.78
C ASN A 185 -2.84 -6.50 11.51
N LEU A 186 -4.05 -6.64 10.94
CA LEU A 186 -5.28 -6.19 11.60
C LEU A 186 -5.46 -6.89 12.95
N GLN A 187 -5.25 -8.20 13.04
CA GLN A 187 -5.33 -8.93 14.30
C GLN A 187 -4.36 -8.40 15.36
N MET A 188 -3.11 -8.06 14.97
CA MET A 188 -2.13 -7.47 15.90
C MET A 188 -2.54 -6.06 16.35
N ILE A 189 -3.02 -5.25 15.41
CA ILE A 189 -3.48 -3.88 15.70
C ILE A 189 -4.69 -3.92 16.65
N ASP A 190 -5.66 -4.79 16.38
CA ASP A 190 -6.84 -4.96 17.23
C ASP A 190 -6.45 -5.48 18.63
N ALA A 191 -5.50 -6.42 18.71
CA ALA A 191 -5.01 -6.93 19.98
C ALA A 191 -4.31 -5.85 20.83
N SER A 192 -3.73 -4.83 20.22
CA SER A 192 -3.10 -3.70 20.90
C SER A 192 -4.10 -2.77 21.58
N GLN A 193 -5.38 -2.80 21.21
CA GLN A 193 -6.43 -1.90 21.67
C GLN A 193 -6.04 -0.41 21.63
N ALA A 194 -5.15 -0.04 20.71
CA ALA A 194 -4.59 1.30 20.65
C ALA A 194 -5.55 2.30 20.00
N ASP A 195 -5.47 3.56 20.45
CA ASP A 195 -6.17 4.69 19.84
C ASP A 195 -5.39 5.27 18.63
N ILE A 196 -4.07 5.04 18.62
CA ILE A 196 -3.15 5.60 17.65
C ILE A 196 -2.22 4.51 17.13
N LEU A 197 -2.11 4.41 15.80
CA LEU A 197 -1.08 3.62 15.12
C LEU A 197 0.01 4.55 14.60
N VAL A 198 1.23 4.39 15.11
CA VAL A 198 2.41 5.12 14.66
C VAL A 198 3.28 4.22 13.79
N THR A 199 3.71 4.70 12.64
CA THR A 199 4.65 3.97 11.78
C THR A 199 5.82 4.85 11.33
N SER A 200 7.00 4.25 11.16
CA SER A 200 8.20 4.95 10.69
C SER A 200 8.41 4.87 9.18
N CYS A 201 7.67 4.02 8.50
CA CYS A 201 7.79 3.84 7.05
C CYS A 201 6.69 4.61 6.32
N PRO A 202 7.01 5.55 5.41
CA PRO A 202 6.01 6.32 4.67
C PRO A 202 5.14 5.45 3.76
N ILE A 203 5.67 4.33 3.27
CA ILE A 203 4.89 3.36 2.49
C ILE A 203 3.87 2.67 3.38
N CYS A 204 4.26 2.23 4.58
CA CYS A 204 3.32 1.63 5.54
C CYS A 204 2.25 2.63 5.95
N TYR A 205 2.63 3.89 6.22
CA TYR A 205 1.69 4.96 6.55
C TYR A 205 0.62 5.13 5.47
N LYS A 206 1.04 5.25 4.21
CA LYS A 206 0.12 5.35 3.08
C LYS A 206 -0.78 4.12 2.98
N THR A 207 -0.21 2.92 3.13
CA THR A 207 -0.95 1.66 3.05
C THR A 207 -2.01 1.55 4.15
N PHE A 208 -1.64 1.87 5.39
CA PHE A 208 -2.61 1.83 6.50
C PHE A 208 -3.75 2.83 6.31
N LYS A 209 -3.47 4.00 5.73
CA LYS A 209 -4.51 5.01 5.44
C LYS A 209 -5.43 4.65 4.27
N GLU A 210 -4.88 4.04 3.22
CA GLU A 210 -5.61 3.83 1.97
C GLU A 210 -6.21 2.43 1.85
N ASP A 211 -5.48 1.41 2.31
CA ASP A 211 -5.80 0.02 2.04
C ASP A 211 -6.35 -0.72 3.27
N TYR A 212 -6.17 -0.17 4.49
CA TYR A 212 -6.70 -0.72 5.72
C TYR A 212 -7.91 0.07 6.21
N LEU A 213 -8.96 -0.63 6.65
CA LEU A 213 -10.12 0.00 7.28
C LEU A 213 -9.94 0.04 8.80
N LEU A 214 -9.15 1.02 9.27
CA LEU A 214 -8.85 1.21 10.68
C LEU A 214 -9.67 2.37 11.26
N ASN A 215 -10.32 2.13 12.40
CA ASN A 215 -11.05 3.16 13.16
C ASN A 215 -10.17 3.85 14.21
N ILE A 216 -8.84 3.84 14.01
CA ILE A 216 -7.87 4.47 14.91
C ILE A 216 -7.10 5.54 14.15
N LYS A 217 -6.49 6.47 14.86
CA LYS A 217 -5.69 7.53 14.25
C LYS A 217 -4.37 6.94 13.74
N ILE A 218 -4.10 7.12 12.45
CA ILE A 218 -2.85 6.67 11.82
C ILE A 218 -1.93 7.87 11.67
N MET A 219 -0.70 7.77 12.17
CA MET A 219 0.31 8.82 12.14
C MET A 219 1.64 8.29 11.63
N HIS A 220 2.31 9.07 10.77
CA HIS A 220 3.74 8.87 10.55
C HIS A 220 4.51 9.38 11.76
N HIS A 221 5.66 8.79 12.08
CA HIS A 221 6.41 9.20 13.26
C HIS A 221 6.73 10.70 13.31
N THR A 222 6.91 11.35 12.16
CA THR A 222 7.13 12.80 12.06
C THR A 222 5.91 13.66 12.39
N GLU A 223 4.72 13.06 12.41
CA GLU A 223 3.48 13.73 12.85
C GLU A 223 3.21 13.48 14.33
N TYR A 224 3.82 12.42 14.88
CA TYR A 224 3.64 12.03 16.28
C TYR A 224 4.56 12.81 17.23
N ILE A 225 5.79 13.15 16.78
CA ILE A 225 6.79 13.91 17.52
C ILE A 225 6.43 15.39 17.54
#